data_465a1809f84db78cea3c476caf4ce2e9
#
_entry.id   465a1809f84db78cea3c476caf4ce2e9
#
_cell.length_a   1.000
_cell.length_b   1.000
_cell.length_c   1.000
_cell.angle_alpha   90.00
_cell.angle_beta   90.00
_cell.angle_gamma   90.00
#
_symmetry.space_group_name_H-M   'P 1'
#
loop_
_entity.id
_entity.type
_entity.pdbx_description
1 polymer ?
#
loop_
_entity_poly.entity_id
_entity_poly.type
_entity_poly.pdbx_seq_one_letter_code
_entity_poly.pdbx_strand_id
1 'polypeptide(L)'
;MKQRWVERRRRLRRFRLIRWLERYFALRLCCALTGAFLMLVLVNRWEQCRQHGMAAGCLIHDAGGVMSVGNLEALSIMTASFLFMLEAGPRRQRDHLDAMELILSCRQAAVRFSYARNEALELLAAAGIWLDGQDLSGIILDEIRLTGARMQGVNLSGSSLRQADLRECDLRGADLRGADLRGARLEGACLEGAHLDGAWTDGAVLGTAPSPSPEL
;
A
#
# COMPACT_ATOMS: atom_id res chain seq x y z
N MET A 1 -17.89 2.59 6.58
CA MET A 1 -16.74 2.01 5.87
C MET A 1 -15.76 1.21 6.73
N LYS A 2 -15.52 1.55 8.01
CA LYS A 2 -14.68 0.77 8.96
C LYS A 2 -15.03 -0.72 9.03
N GLN A 3 -16.32 -1.07 9.01
CA GLN A 3 -16.78 -2.47 9.08
C GLN A 3 -16.37 -3.29 7.85
N ARG A 4 -16.45 -2.74 6.64
CA ARG A 4 -16.12 -3.48 5.39
C ARG A 4 -14.65 -3.90 5.32
N TRP A 5 -13.73 -3.07 5.81
CA TRP A 5 -12.29 -3.37 5.77
C TRP A 5 -11.90 -4.39 6.85
N VAL A 6 -12.45 -4.25 8.07
CA VAL A 6 -12.29 -5.22 9.16
C VAL A 6 -12.91 -6.56 8.79
N GLU A 7 -14.08 -6.57 8.13
CA GLU A 7 -14.71 -7.78 7.63
C GLU A 7 -13.93 -8.43 6.48
N ARG A 8 -13.37 -7.64 5.55
CA ARG A 8 -12.49 -8.16 4.49
C ARG A 8 -11.23 -8.80 5.08
N ARG A 9 -10.60 -8.17 6.10
CA ARG A 9 -9.49 -8.78 6.85
C ARG A 9 -9.91 -10.01 7.62
N ARG A 10 -11.11 -10.03 8.22
CA ARG A 10 -11.63 -11.21 8.91
C ARG A 10 -11.91 -12.36 7.94
N ARG A 11 -12.39 -12.11 6.73
CA ARG A 11 -12.58 -13.14 5.70
C ARG A 11 -11.24 -13.71 5.23
N LEU A 12 -10.24 -12.90 4.96
CA LEU A 12 -8.88 -13.37 4.60
C LEU A 12 -8.19 -14.10 5.76
N ARG A 13 -8.46 -13.72 7.01
CA ARG A 13 -7.95 -14.45 8.19
C ARG A 13 -8.61 -15.82 8.42
N ARG A 14 -9.73 -16.13 7.79
CA ARG A 14 -10.38 -17.45 7.89
C ARG A 14 -9.60 -18.55 7.17
N PHE A 15 -8.78 -18.23 6.22
CA PHE A 15 -7.89 -19.23 5.61
C PHE A 15 -6.67 -19.47 6.50
N ARG A 16 -6.77 -20.48 7.36
CA ARG A 16 -5.65 -20.97 8.21
C ARG A 16 -4.39 -21.24 7.38
N LEU A 17 -4.56 -21.70 6.14
CA LEU A 17 -3.52 -21.95 5.15
C LEU A 17 -2.69 -20.70 4.81
N ILE A 18 -3.31 -19.53 4.61
CA ILE A 18 -2.60 -18.31 4.23
C ILE A 18 -1.67 -17.85 5.36
N ARG A 19 -2.14 -17.92 6.63
CA ARG A 19 -1.30 -17.59 7.80
C ARG A 19 -0.14 -18.57 8.00
N TRP A 20 -0.36 -19.83 7.63
CA TRP A 20 0.66 -20.87 7.72
C TRP A 20 1.73 -20.66 6.64
N LEU A 21 1.33 -20.30 5.41
CA LEU A 21 2.22 -19.93 4.31
C LEU A 21 3.07 -18.68 4.64
N GLU A 22 2.49 -17.70 5.34
CA GLU A 22 3.20 -16.48 5.73
C GLU A 22 4.30 -16.73 6.77
N ARG A 23 4.19 -17.79 7.55
CA ARG A 23 5.12 -18.07 8.68
C ARG A 23 6.35 -18.90 8.29
N TYR A 24 6.28 -19.67 7.22
CA TYR A 24 7.36 -20.60 6.85
C TYR A 24 7.86 -20.37 5.42
N PHE A 25 9.11 -19.89 5.30
CA PHE A 25 9.76 -19.70 4.00
C PHE A 25 9.83 -21.01 3.19
N ALA A 26 10.15 -22.14 3.86
CA ALA A 26 10.21 -23.47 3.24
C ALA A 26 8.86 -23.85 2.59
N LEU A 27 7.74 -23.52 3.22
CA LEU A 27 6.42 -23.83 2.68
C LEU A 27 6.09 -22.99 1.44
N ARG A 28 6.49 -21.72 1.43
CA ARG A 28 6.35 -20.83 0.25
C ARG A 28 7.18 -21.35 -0.91
N LEU A 29 8.41 -21.76 -0.63
CA LEU A 29 9.30 -22.36 -1.63
C LEU A 29 8.69 -23.64 -2.22
N CYS A 30 8.17 -24.53 -1.38
CA CYS A 30 7.50 -25.75 -1.84
C CYS A 30 6.26 -25.42 -2.70
N CYS A 31 5.41 -24.46 -2.28
CA CYS A 31 4.25 -24.05 -3.07
C CYS A 31 4.65 -23.39 -4.39
N ALA A 32 5.72 -22.59 -4.41
CA ALA A 32 6.24 -21.98 -5.63
C ALA A 32 6.80 -23.04 -6.60
N LEU A 33 7.58 -23.98 -6.09
CA LEU A 33 8.12 -25.09 -6.89
C LEU A 33 7.02 -26.00 -7.46
N THR A 34 6.06 -26.39 -6.65
CA THR A 34 4.92 -27.22 -7.11
C THR A 34 4.05 -26.48 -8.11
N GLY A 35 3.78 -25.19 -7.89
CA GLY A 35 3.01 -24.36 -8.82
C GLY A 35 3.72 -24.16 -10.14
N ALA A 36 5.02 -23.86 -10.11
CA ALA A 36 5.86 -23.72 -11.31
C ALA A 36 5.94 -25.04 -12.09
N PHE A 37 6.13 -26.16 -11.39
CA PHE A 37 6.16 -27.49 -12.01
C PHE A 37 4.84 -27.86 -12.68
N LEU A 38 3.70 -27.63 -12.00
CA LEU A 38 2.37 -27.86 -12.57
C LEU A 38 2.12 -27.00 -13.82
N MET A 39 2.50 -25.73 -13.77
CA MET A 39 2.38 -24.82 -14.93
C MET A 39 3.24 -25.31 -16.09
N LEU A 40 4.45 -25.73 -15.81
CA LEU A 40 5.36 -26.25 -16.85
C LEU A 40 4.81 -27.54 -17.49
N VAL A 41 4.26 -28.44 -16.69
CA VAL A 41 3.56 -29.65 -17.19
C VAL A 41 2.36 -29.28 -18.07
N LEU A 42 1.57 -28.29 -17.67
CA LEU A 42 0.42 -27.83 -18.44
C LEU A 42 0.82 -27.20 -19.77
N VAL A 43 1.84 -26.35 -19.77
CA VAL A 43 2.35 -25.68 -20.98
C VAL A 43 2.93 -26.71 -21.95
N ASN A 44 3.77 -27.64 -21.46
CA ASN A 44 4.35 -28.69 -22.29
C ASN A 44 3.27 -29.61 -22.90
N ARG A 45 2.24 -29.93 -22.12
CA ARG A 45 1.08 -30.70 -22.64
C ARG A 45 0.27 -29.96 -23.66
N TRP A 46 0.01 -28.67 -23.43
CA TRP A 46 -0.66 -27.81 -24.40
C TRP A 46 0.10 -27.78 -25.72
N GLU A 47 1.42 -27.63 -25.68
CA GLU A 47 2.27 -27.61 -26.87
C GLU A 47 2.22 -28.94 -27.62
N GLN A 48 2.33 -30.08 -26.92
CA GLN A 48 2.23 -31.42 -27.51
C GLN A 48 0.85 -31.69 -28.11
N CYS A 49 -0.24 -31.32 -27.43
CA CYS A 49 -1.59 -31.48 -27.95
C CYS A 49 -1.84 -30.60 -29.19
N ARG A 50 -1.22 -29.43 -29.25
CA ARG A 50 -1.30 -28.54 -30.42
C ARG A 50 -0.58 -29.12 -31.64
N GLN A 51 0.53 -29.81 -31.42
CA GLN A 51 1.36 -30.38 -32.52
C GLN A 51 0.79 -31.70 -33.05
N HIS A 52 0.13 -32.50 -32.24
CA HIS A 52 -0.32 -33.86 -32.59
C HIS A 52 -1.84 -34.00 -32.80
N GLY A 53 -2.60 -32.91 -32.75
CA GLY A 53 -4.08 -32.95 -32.84
C GLY A 53 -4.73 -33.47 -31.56
N MET A 54 -5.98 -33.03 -31.31
CA MET A 54 -6.73 -33.43 -30.10
C MET A 54 -7.20 -34.90 -30.18
N ALA A 55 -6.30 -35.84 -30.01
CA ALA A 55 -6.68 -37.25 -29.82
C ALA A 55 -6.88 -37.54 -28.34
N ALA A 56 -7.94 -38.25 -27.98
CA ALA A 56 -8.37 -38.49 -26.58
C ALA A 56 -7.38 -39.27 -25.69
N GLY A 57 -6.20 -39.62 -26.19
CA GLY A 57 -5.11 -40.30 -25.45
C GLY A 57 -3.93 -39.47 -25.04
N CYS A 58 -3.92 -38.17 -25.35
CA CYS A 58 -2.77 -37.28 -25.13
C CYS A 58 -2.44 -36.97 -23.64
N LEU A 59 -3.29 -37.44 -22.75
CA LEU A 59 -3.23 -37.06 -21.33
C LEU A 59 -2.31 -37.90 -20.45
N ILE A 60 -1.77 -39.05 -20.88
CA ILE A 60 -1.17 -40.04 -19.96
C ILE A 60 0.23 -40.55 -20.34
N HIS A 61 0.72 -40.33 -21.56
CA HIS A 61 2.03 -40.86 -21.98
C HIS A 61 3.13 -39.78 -21.98
N ASP A 62 4.23 -40.04 -21.31
CA ASP A 62 5.52 -39.32 -21.21
C ASP A 62 5.64 -38.17 -20.20
N ALA A 63 5.88 -38.54 -18.94
CA ALA A 63 6.43 -37.62 -17.95
C ALA A 63 7.95 -37.32 -18.17
N GLY A 64 8.63 -38.10 -19.01
CA GLY A 64 10.07 -37.99 -19.26
C GLY A 64 10.50 -36.74 -20.04
N GLY A 65 9.64 -36.23 -20.93
CA GLY A 65 9.94 -35.03 -21.73
C GLY A 65 9.92 -33.71 -20.96
N VAL A 66 9.42 -33.68 -19.74
CA VAL A 66 9.35 -32.48 -18.90
C VAL A 66 10.72 -32.07 -18.35
N MET A 67 11.69 -32.99 -18.29
CA MET A 67 13.04 -32.76 -17.75
C MET A 67 14.07 -32.44 -18.85
N SER A 68 13.77 -31.52 -19.75
CA SER A 68 14.76 -31.00 -20.69
C SER A 68 15.53 -29.80 -20.11
N VAL A 69 16.72 -29.51 -20.62
CA VAL A 69 17.54 -28.37 -20.16
C VAL A 69 16.80 -27.05 -20.29
N GLY A 70 16.06 -26.85 -21.39
CA GLY A 70 15.24 -25.63 -21.60
C GLY A 70 14.09 -25.52 -20.61
N ASN A 71 13.54 -26.64 -20.16
CA ASN A 71 12.48 -26.67 -19.16
C ASN A 71 12.99 -26.37 -17.75
N LEU A 72 14.27 -26.66 -17.44
CA LEU A 72 14.90 -26.30 -16.17
C LEU A 72 15.08 -24.79 -16.03
N GLU A 73 15.46 -24.09 -17.11
CA GLU A 73 15.53 -22.63 -17.10
C GLU A 73 14.14 -22.00 -16.90
N ALA A 74 13.13 -22.48 -17.64
CA ALA A 74 11.77 -22.03 -17.49
C ALA A 74 11.21 -22.27 -16.07
N LEU A 75 11.56 -23.42 -15.47
CA LEU A 75 11.18 -23.75 -14.09
C LEU A 75 11.81 -22.78 -13.10
N SER A 76 13.06 -22.41 -13.29
CA SER A 76 13.76 -21.47 -12.39
C SER A 76 13.13 -20.08 -12.44
N ILE A 77 12.82 -19.56 -13.65
CA ILE A 77 12.18 -18.27 -13.85
C ILE A 77 10.76 -18.25 -13.27
N MET A 78 9.98 -19.30 -13.52
CA MET A 78 8.63 -19.44 -12.97
C MET A 78 8.65 -19.51 -11.44
N THR A 79 9.58 -20.29 -10.87
CA THR A 79 9.71 -20.41 -9.40
C THR A 79 10.09 -19.07 -8.79
N ALA A 80 11.04 -18.32 -9.37
CA ALA A 80 11.40 -16.99 -8.92
C ALA A 80 10.23 -16.02 -9.00
N SER A 81 9.45 -16.07 -10.08
CA SER A 81 8.24 -15.23 -10.26
C SER A 81 7.16 -15.55 -9.24
N PHE A 82 6.91 -16.85 -8.97
CA PHE A 82 5.96 -17.26 -7.93
C PHE A 82 6.41 -16.85 -6.53
N LEU A 83 7.70 -17.02 -6.21
CA LEU A 83 8.25 -16.55 -4.93
C LEU A 83 8.11 -15.05 -4.77
N PHE A 84 8.42 -14.28 -5.81
CA PHE A 84 8.26 -12.84 -5.82
C PHE A 84 6.80 -12.42 -5.56
N MET A 85 5.83 -13.08 -6.22
CA MET A 85 4.40 -12.85 -5.98
C MET A 85 3.99 -13.19 -4.55
N LEU A 86 4.45 -14.32 -4.02
CA LEU A 86 4.13 -14.75 -2.65
C LEU A 86 4.76 -13.83 -1.58
N GLU A 87 5.88 -13.19 -1.89
CA GLU A 87 6.54 -12.24 -0.99
C GLU A 87 6.04 -10.80 -1.11
N ALA A 88 5.35 -10.44 -2.20
CA ALA A 88 4.90 -9.06 -2.43
C ALA A 88 3.99 -8.52 -1.32
N GLY A 89 3.08 -9.36 -0.81
CA GLY A 89 2.18 -8.98 0.28
C GLY A 89 2.89 -8.71 1.62
N PRO A 90 3.73 -9.66 2.12
CA PRO A 90 4.48 -9.47 3.35
C PRO A 90 5.50 -8.33 3.30
N ARG A 91 6.15 -8.08 2.14
CA ARG A 91 7.08 -6.96 1.96
C ARG A 91 6.36 -5.63 2.16
N ARG A 92 5.26 -5.38 1.46
CA ARG A 92 4.46 -4.16 1.63
C ARG A 92 4.02 -3.92 3.08
N GLN A 93 3.67 -4.98 3.81
CA GLN A 93 3.27 -4.84 5.20
C GLN A 93 4.45 -4.47 6.10
N ARG A 94 5.66 -4.98 5.85
CA ARG A 94 6.88 -4.58 6.55
C ARG A 94 7.22 -3.12 6.25
N ASP A 95 7.22 -2.73 4.98
CA ASP A 95 7.49 -1.36 4.56
C ASP A 95 6.58 -0.35 5.28
N HIS A 96 5.30 -0.69 5.46
CA HIS A 96 4.37 0.16 6.21
C HIS A 96 4.67 0.19 7.71
N LEU A 97 5.07 -0.94 8.31
CA LEU A 97 5.45 -0.98 9.74
C LEU A 97 6.74 -0.21 9.98
N ASP A 98 7.74 -0.38 9.11
CA ASP A 98 9.01 0.33 9.18
C ASP A 98 8.81 1.84 9.02
N ALA A 99 7.90 2.26 8.10
CA ALA A 99 7.52 3.66 7.94
C ALA A 99 6.84 4.23 9.19
N MET A 100 5.94 3.48 9.83
CA MET A 100 5.29 3.90 11.07
C MET A 100 6.28 4.00 12.23
N GLU A 101 7.21 3.04 12.35
CA GLU A 101 8.25 3.06 13.38
C GLU A 101 9.19 4.27 13.20
N LEU A 102 9.52 4.60 11.95
CA LEU A 102 10.32 5.78 11.63
C LEU A 102 9.63 7.08 12.07
N ILE A 103 8.32 7.22 11.79
CA ILE A 103 7.55 8.39 12.21
C ILE A 103 7.57 8.52 13.74
N LEU A 104 7.36 7.41 14.46
CA LEU A 104 7.37 7.39 15.91
C LEU A 104 8.75 7.71 16.50
N SER A 105 9.83 7.18 15.90
CA SER A 105 11.19 7.45 16.34
C SER A 105 11.60 8.91 16.13
N CYS A 106 11.25 9.50 14.99
CA CYS A 106 11.45 10.91 14.73
C CYS A 106 10.71 11.81 15.72
N ARG A 107 9.51 11.40 16.14
CA ARG A 107 8.72 12.09 17.15
C ARG A 107 9.42 12.06 18.53
N GLN A 108 9.86 10.87 18.96
CA GLN A 108 10.57 10.71 20.26
C GLN A 108 11.87 11.53 20.31
N ALA A 109 12.58 11.62 19.18
CA ALA A 109 13.79 12.42 19.05
C ALA A 109 13.55 13.94 18.88
N ALA A 110 12.29 14.39 18.86
CA ALA A 110 11.86 15.77 18.61
C ALA A 110 12.47 16.40 17.33
N VAL A 111 12.67 15.59 16.29
CA VAL A 111 13.24 16.03 15.02
C VAL A 111 12.20 16.82 14.24
N ARG A 112 12.43 18.13 14.05
CA ARG A 112 11.51 19.00 13.31
C ARG A 112 11.47 18.69 11.80
N PHE A 113 12.62 18.40 11.20
CA PHE A 113 12.74 18.06 9.79
C PHE A 113 13.40 16.69 9.61
N SER A 114 12.80 15.83 8.80
CA SER A 114 13.36 14.55 8.40
C SER A 114 12.82 14.18 7.01
N TYR A 115 13.70 14.10 6.04
CA TYR A 115 13.34 13.68 4.68
C TYR A 115 12.71 12.26 4.68
N ALA A 116 13.34 11.34 5.40
CA ALA A 116 12.87 9.96 5.51
C ALA A 116 11.46 9.86 6.13
N ARG A 117 11.14 10.73 7.12
CA ARG A 117 9.77 10.79 7.69
C ARG A 117 8.76 11.30 6.66
N ASN A 118 9.11 12.35 5.92
CA ASN A 118 8.21 12.91 4.92
C ASN A 118 7.93 11.88 3.82
N GLU A 119 8.96 11.19 3.33
CA GLU A 119 8.81 10.08 2.38
C GLU A 119 7.95 8.94 2.95
N ALA A 120 8.15 8.58 4.23
CA ALA A 120 7.33 7.57 4.90
C ALA A 120 5.85 7.98 4.99
N LEU A 121 5.55 9.26 5.27
CA LEU A 121 4.18 9.78 5.29
C LEU A 121 3.54 9.73 3.90
N GLU A 122 4.26 10.15 2.85
CA GLU A 122 3.79 10.06 1.47
C GLU A 122 3.49 8.62 1.05
N LEU A 123 4.38 7.69 1.40
CA LEU A 123 4.22 6.27 1.10
C LEU A 123 2.99 5.67 1.79
N LEU A 124 2.76 6.02 3.07
CA LEU A 124 1.59 5.57 3.82
C LEU A 124 0.30 6.17 3.25
N ALA A 125 0.31 7.46 2.90
CA ALA A 125 -0.82 8.14 2.28
C ALA A 125 -1.16 7.50 0.92
N ALA A 126 -0.17 7.29 0.05
CA ALA A 126 -0.33 6.64 -1.25
C ALA A 126 -0.84 5.19 -1.14
N ALA A 127 -0.47 4.49 -0.06
CA ALA A 127 -0.99 3.15 0.24
C ALA A 127 -2.42 3.15 0.81
N GLY A 128 -3.03 4.33 1.01
CA GLY A 128 -4.35 4.49 1.61
C GLY A 128 -4.39 4.12 3.09
N ILE A 129 -3.26 4.21 3.78
CA ILE A 129 -3.17 3.98 5.23
C ILE A 129 -3.63 5.24 5.94
N TRP A 130 -4.45 5.06 6.95
CA TRP A 130 -5.04 6.16 7.69
C TRP A 130 -4.03 6.75 8.67
N LEU A 131 -3.86 8.06 8.58
CA LEU A 131 -3.03 8.86 9.48
C LEU A 131 -3.90 9.56 10.55
N ASP A 132 -5.10 9.03 10.80
CA ASP A 132 -6.07 9.59 11.74
C ASP A 132 -5.48 9.74 13.15
N GLY A 133 -5.63 10.92 13.74
CA GLY A 133 -5.23 11.21 15.11
C GLY A 133 -3.72 11.19 15.36
N GLN A 134 -2.90 11.17 14.32
CA GLN A 134 -1.44 11.25 14.47
C GLN A 134 -1.04 12.64 14.96
N ASP A 135 0.02 12.68 15.78
CA ASP A 135 0.60 13.93 16.25
C ASP A 135 1.81 14.29 15.38
N LEU A 136 1.60 15.26 14.52
CA LEU A 136 2.57 15.82 13.59
C LEU A 136 2.82 17.32 13.89
N SER A 137 2.65 17.71 15.15
CA SER A 137 2.78 19.10 15.56
C SER A 137 4.22 19.61 15.48
N GLY A 138 4.39 20.88 15.10
CA GLY A 138 5.67 21.58 15.08
C GLY A 138 6.71 21.05 14.10
N ILE A 139 6.35 20.15 13.19
CA ILE A 139 7.28 19.55 12.22
C ILE A 139 7.25 20.29 10.87
N ILE A 140 8.28 20.09 10.07
CA ILE A 140 8.40 20.68 8.73
C ILE A 140 7.97 19.63 7.70
N LEU A 141 6.88 19.93 7.00
CA LEU A 141 6.24 19.13 5.96
C LEU A 141 6.12 19.95 4.66
N ASP A 142 7.07 20.84 4.41
CA ASP A 142 7.03 21.67 3.22
C ASP A 142 7.08 20.81 1.96
N GLU A 143 6.28 21.17 0.95
CA GLU A 143 6.17 20.51 -0.35
C GLU A 143 5.73 19.03 -0.30
N ILE A 144 5.28 18.54 0.86
CA ILE A 144 4.82 17.15 1.01
C ILE A 144 3.58 16.86 0.15
N ARG A 145 3.49 15.65 -0.38
CA ARG A 145 2.37 15.17 -1.19
C ARG A 145 1.51 14.19 -0.42
N LEU A 146 0.37 14.66 0.07
CA LEU A 146 -0.58 13.85 0.83
C LEU A 146 -1.96 13.79 0.16
N THR A 147 -2.00 13.95 -1.16
CA THR A 147 -3.26 13.98 -1.93
C THR A 147 -4.17 12.78 -1.59
N GLY A 148 -5.43 13.05 -1.24
CA GLY A 148 -6.40 12.02 -0.89
C GLY A 148 -6.13 11.31 0.44
N ALA A 149 -5.15 11.77 1.23
CA ALA A 149 -4.83 11.15 2.51
C ALA A 149 -5.97 11.33 3.51
N ARG A 150 -6.17 10.30 4.32
CA ARG A 150 -7.10 10.35 5.43
C ARG A 150 -6.37 10.69 6.71
N MET A 151 -6.67 11.88 7.24
CA MET A 151 -6.00 12.48 8.40
C MET A 151 -6.98 13.11 9.38
N GLN A 152 -8.09 12.39 9.67
CA GLN A 152 -9.12 12.90 10.59
C GLN A 152 -8.54 13.09 12.00
N GLY A 153 -8.76 14.28 12.58
CA GLY A 153 -8.29 14.61 13.93
C GLY A 153 -6.75 14.60 14.08
N VAL A 154 -6.00 14.70 12.99
CA VAL A 154 -4.54 14.83 13.04
C VAL A 154 -4.16 16.14 13.73
N ASN A 155 -3.11 16.09 14.54
CA ASN A 155 -2.53 17.30 15.12
C ASN A 155 -1.38 17.80 14.25
N LEU A 156 -1.58 18.91 13.57
CA LEU A 156 -0.63 19.63 12.73
C LEU A 156 -0.33 21.02 13.30
N SER A 157 -0.63 21.26 14.57
CA SER A 157 -0.47 22.57 15.18
C SER A 157 0.98 23.05 15.12
N GLY A 158 1.20 24.29 14.68
CA GLY A 158 2.52 24.88 14.53
C GLY A 158 3.45 24.19 13.53
N SER A 159 2.94 23.28 12.69
CA SER A 159 3.72 22.66 11.63
C SER A 159 3.90 23.59 10.43
N SER A 160 4.95 23.36 9.63
CA SER A 160 5.13 24.01 8.34
C SER A 160 4.65 23.09 7.23
N LEU A 161 3.67 23.56 6.44
CA LEU A 161 3.04 22.87 5.32
C LEU A 161 3.10 23.75 4.06
N ARG A 162 4.17 24.51 3.91
CA ARG A 162 4.33 25.43 2.78
C ARG A 162 4.37 24.65 1.47
N GLN A 163 3.52 25.09 0.51
CA GLN A 163 3.41 24.46 -0.81
C GLN A 163 3.05 22.96 -0.74
N ALA A 164 2.54 22.47 0.38
CA ALA A 164 2.08 21.09 0.51
C ALA A 164 0.88 20.80 -0.40
N ASP A 165 0.85 19.61 -0.98
CA ASP A 165 -0.29 19.12 -1.76
C ASP A 165 -1.22 18.30 -0.86
N LEU A 166 -2.26 18.95 -0.37
CA LEU A 166 -3.29 18.40 0.53
C LEU A 166 -4.64 18.25 -0.19
N ARG A 167 -4.64 18.18 -1.51
CA ARG A 167 -5.87 18.04 -2.29
C ARG A 167 -6.61 16.77 -1.91
N GLU A 168 -7.95 16.89 -1.85
CA GLU A 168 -8.84 15.76 -1.56
C GLU A 168 -8.58 15.08 -0.20
N CYS A 169 -7.77 15.69 0.68
CA CYS A 169 -7.51 15.17 2.02
C CYS A 169 -8.74 15.22 2.92
N ASP A 170 -8.89 14.22 3.76
CA ASP A 170 -9.88 14.23 4.83
C ASP A 170 -9.23 14.75 6.13
N LEU A 171 -9.34 16.06 6.34
CA LEU A 171 -8.80 16.79 7.49
C LEU A 171 -9.88 17.13 8.52
N ARG A 172 -10.99 16.43 8.54
CA ARG A 172 -12.08 16.68 9.48
C ARG A 172 -11.60 16.60 10.92
N GLY A 173 -11.88 17.66 11.69
CA GLY A 173 -11.47 17.78 13.08
C GLY A 173 -9.97 17.86 13.29
N ALA A 174 -9.18 18.15 12.26
CA ALA A 174 -7.74 18.33 12.37
C ALA A 174 -7.38 19.61 13.15
N ASP A 175 -6.31 19.57 13.93
CA ASP A 175 -5.75 20.75 14.59
C ASP A 175 -4.64 21.35 13.72
N LEU A 176 -4.97 22.47 13.07
CA LEU A 176 -4.06 23.25 12.22
C LEU A 176 -3.69 24.60 12.86
N ARG A 177 -3.89 24.75 14.16
CA ARG A 177 -3.63 26.02 14.85
C ARG A 177 -2.17 26.44 14.72
N GLY A 178 -1.97 27.67 14.25
CA GLY A 178 -0.64 28.22 14.04
C GLY A 178 0.19 27.50 12.96
N ALA A 179 -0.42 26.65 12.15
CA ALA A 179 0.26 25.98 11.03
C ALA A 179 0.56 26.96 9.89
N ASP A 180 1.68 26.79 9.20
CA ASP A 180 2.04 27.55 8.01
C ASP A 180 1.62 26.83 6.74
N LEU A 181 0.46 27.21 6.20
CA LEU A 181 -0.16 26.66 4.99
C LEU A 181 0.11 27.52 3.74
N ARG A 182 1.09 28.42 3.77
CA ARG A 182 1.33 29.33 2.65
C ARG A 182 1.62 28.61 1.35
N GLY A 183 0.82 28.89 0.34
CA GLY A 183 0.90 28.24 -0.97
C GLY A 183 0.48 26.78 -0.98
N ALA A 184 -0.08 26.25 0.10
CA ALA A 184 -0.61 24.88 0.16
C ALA A 184 -1.83 24.74 -0.75
N ARG A 185 -2.02 23.56 -1.31
CA ARG A 185 -3.14 23.21 -2.16
C ARG A 185 -4.13 22.35 -1.37
N LEU A 186 -5.32 22.89 -1.16
CA LEU A 186 -6.40 22.29 -0.36
C LEU A 186 -7.66 22.08 -1.20
N GLU A 187 -7.55 22.07 -2.54
CA GLU A 187 -8.71 21.84 -3.40
C GLU A 187 -9.36 20.50 -3.10
N GLY A 188 -10.64 20.52 -2.80
CA GLY A 188 -11.42 19.32 -2.44
C GLY A 188 -11.09 18.72 -1.07
N ALA A 189 -10.26 19.36 -0.25
CA ALA A 189 -10.00 18.90 1.11
C ALA A 189 -11.22 19.13 2.01
N CYS A 190 -11.51 18.14 2.87
CA CYS A 190 -12.58 18.21 3.85
C CYS A 190 -12.04 18.80 5.16
N LEU A 191 -12.37 20.07 5.45
CA LEU A 191 -11.92 20.79 6.65
C LEU A 191 -13.02 20.93 7.71
N GLU A 192 -14.08 20.13 7.64
CA GLU A 192 -15.19 20.21 8.57
C GLU A 192 -14.73 20.00 10.02
N GLY A 193 -14.98 20.99 10.89
CA GLY A 193 -14.53 20.94 12.29
C GLY A 193 -13.02 21.06 12.48
N ALA A 194 -12.26 21.40 11.47
CA ALA A 194 -10.82 21.67 11.62
C ALA A 194 -10.58 23.02 12.31
N HIS A 195 -9.55 23.09 13.16
CA HIS A 195 -9.13 24.30 13.87
C HIS A 195 -7.99 24.99 13.12
N LEU A 196 -8.26 26.18 12.58
CA LEU A 196 -7.34 26.98 11.78
C LEU A 196 -6.88 28.26 12.50
N ASP A 197 -7.13 28.38 13.80
CA ASP A 197 -6.84 29.59 14.56
C ASP A 197 -5.35 29.95 14.47
N GLY A 198 -5.06 31.15 13.97
CA GLY A 198 -3.68 31.62 13.78
C GLY A 198 -2.88 30.89 12.70
N ALA A 199 -3.51 30.08 11.87
CA ALA A 199 -2.84 29.48 10.71
C ALA A 199 -2.56 30.54 9.62
N TRP A 200 -1.43 30.38 8.93
CA TRP A 200 -1.01 31.28 7.85
C TRP A 200 -1.41 30.66 6.51
N THR A 201 -2.39 31.27 5.85
CA THR A 201 -2.99 30.71 4.63
C THR A 201 -2.73 31.54 3.37
N ASP A 202 -1.75 32.46 3.40
CA ASP A 202 -1.46 33.32 2.26
C ASP A 202 -1.09 32.53 1.02
N GLY A 203 -1.83 32.72 -0.07
CA GLY A 203 -1.63 31.97 -1.30
C GLY A 203 -2.06 30.50 -1.23
N ALA A 204 -2.68 30.03 -0.17
CA ALA A 204 -3.29 28.72 -0.13
C ALA A 204 -4.52 28.66 -1.05
N VAL A 205 -4.64 27.61 -1.83
CA VAL A 205 -5.82 27.40 -2.69
C VAL A 205 -6.81 26.55 -1.92
N LEU A 206 -7.79 27.23 -1.30
CA LEU A 206 -8.93 26.59 -0.66
C LEU A 206 -9.95 26.25 -1.75
N GLY A 207 -10.21 24.98 -1.99
CA GLY A 207 -11.32 24.56 -2.84
C GLY A 207 -12.65 24.92 -2.19
N THR A 208 -13.65 25.23 -3.02
CA THR A 208 -15.04 25.27 -2.54
C THR A 208 -15.38 23.90 -1.98
N ALA A 209 -15.89 23.85 -0.74
CA ALA A 209 -16.31 22.61 -0.11
C ALA A 209 -17.12 21.75 -1.11
N PRO A 210 -16.83 20.45 -1.23
CA PRO A 210 -17.66 19.59 -2.05
C PRO A 210 -19.10 19.69 -1.53
N SER A 211 -20.03 20.00 -2.43
CA SER A 211 -21.45 19.96 -2.11
C SER A 211 -21.79 18.58 -1.53
N PRO A 212 -22.62 18.47 -0.49
CA PRO A 212 -22.98 17.18 0.08
C PRO A 212 -23.57 16.33 -1.06
N SER A 213 -22.95 15.14 -1.24
CA SER A 213 -23.46 14.17 -2.19
C SER A 213 -24.92 13.89 -1.84
N PRO A 214 -25.87 13.92 -2.79
CA PRO A 214 -27.22 13.50 -2.48
C PRO A 214 -27.18 12.06 -2.00
N GLU A 215 -27.72 11.83 -0.80
CA GLU A 215 -27.90 10.49 -0.25
C GLU A 215 -28.75 9.66 -1.21
N LEU A 216 -28.21 8.54 -1.67
CA LEU A 216 -28.93 7.45 -2.33
C LEU A 216 -29.08 6.29 -1.36
#